data_4becad33052106768a304ac0a2226185
#
_entry.id   4becad33052106768a304ac0a2226185
#
_cell.length_a   1.000
_cell.length_b   1.000
_cell.length_c   1.000
_cell.angle_alpha   90.00
_cell.angle_beta   90.00
_cell.angle_gamma   90.00
#
_symmetry.space_group_name_H-M   'P 1'
#
loop_
_entity.id
_entity.type
_entity.pdbx_description
1 polymer ?
#
loop_
_entity_poly.entity_id
_entity_poly.type
_entity_poly.pdbx_seq_one_letter_code
_entity_poly.pdbx_strand_id
1 'polypeptide(L)'
;MFWKGPVFTKDGFRNRTINLENCEVVEGFDGEEDGIIVPLFRNCHTHLGDTLARDTVPKDLSLEKLVGPDGWKHKWLEKNNIEDSVVAGMKEVIRSGTGLLLDFREGGKEGLSVFDNIEYPGTVILLGRPKNGEELPGKNAGISSLKDVSISADLATAARKKGGLVGIHHSENEREDID
;
A
#
# COMPACT_ATOMS: atom_id res chain seq x y z
N MET A 1 -7.29 14.06 -27.52
CA MET A 1 -7.99 12.76 -27.79
C MET A 1 -9.26 12.70 -26.95
N PHE A 2 -10.39 12.27 -27.52
CA PHE A 2 -11.67 12.21 -26.80
C PHE A 2 -12.15 10.76 -26.72
N TRP A 3 -12.71 10.41 -25.58
CA TRP A 3 -13.35 9.13 -25.33
C TRP A 3 -14.81 9.38 -24.93
N LYS A 4 -15.74 8.55 -25.42
CA LYS A 4 -17.17 8.65 -25.12
C LYS A 4 -17.69 7.28 -24.67
N GLY A 5 -18.45 7.26 -23.59
CA GLY A 5 -19.07 6.03 -23.11
C GLY A 5 -19.46 6.09 -21.64
N PRO A 6 -19.69 4.91 -21.00
CA PRO A 6 -20.08 4.82 -19.60
C PRO A 6 -18.94 5.23 -18.66
N VAL A 7 -19.17 6.24 -17.84
CA VAL A 7 -18.28 6.66 -16.74
C VAL A 7 -18.95 6.34 -15.42
N PHE A 8 -18.25 5.66 -14.53
CA PHE A 8 -18.74 5.41 -13.18
C PHE A 8 -18.60 6.68 -12.31
N THR A 9 -19.73 7.14 -11.80
CA THR A 9 -19.84 8.34 -10.96
C THR A 9 -20.44 7.97 -9.61
N LYS A 10 -20.51 8.93 -8.67
CA LYS A 10 -21.21 8.73 -7.38
C LYS A 10 -22.68 8.32 -7.54
N ASP A 11 -23.31 8.63 -8.66
CA ASP A 11 -24.71 8.33 -8.97
C ASP A 11 -24.86 7.13 -9.92
N GLY A 12 -23.83 6.29 -10.05
CA GLY A 12 -23.75 5.15 -10.96
C GLY A 12 -23.17 5.52 -12.33
N PHE A 13 -23.36 4.64 -13.31
CA PHE A 13 -22.86 4.87 -14.67
C PHE A 13 -23.63 5.97 -15.39
N ARG A 14 -22.90 6.86 -16.04
CA ARG A 14 -23.43 7.93 -16.90
C ARG A 14 -22.62 8.01 -18.16
N ASN A 15 -23.27 8.09 -19.31
CA ASN A 15 -22.58 8.35 -20.58
C ASN A 15 -22.00 9.76 -20.58
N ARG A 16 -20.70 9.86 -20.84
CA ARG A 16 -19.94 11.11 -20.89
C ARG A 16 -18.96 11.07 -22.05
N THR A 17 -18.56 12.24 -22.50
CA THR A 17 -17.39 12.44 -23.35
C THR A 17 -16.28 13.05 -22.48
N ILE A 18 -15.11 12.44 -22.50
CA ILE A 18 -13.94 12.87 -21.71
C ILE A 18 -12.81 13.27 -22.65
N ASN A 19 -12.23 14.43 -22.43
CA ASN A 19 -10.95 14.76 -23.01
C ASN A 19 -9.85 14.05 -22.22
N LEU A 20 -9.15 13.11 -22.86
CA LEU A 20 -8.13 12.28 -22.20
C LEU A 20 -6.83 13.03 -21.87
N GLU A 21 -6.65 14.24 -22.38
CA GLU A 21 -5.45 15.05 -22.11
C GLU A 21 -5.53 15.77 -20.76
N ASN A 22 -6.73 16.24 -20.40
CA ASN A 22 -6.97 16.98 -19.15
C ASN A 22 -8.01 16.34 -18.24
N CYS A 23 -8.55 15.17 -18.63
CA CYS A 23 -9.57 14.42 -17.89
C CYS A 23 -10.87 15.21 -17.64
N GLU A 24 -11.19 16.20 -18.46
CA GLU A 24 -12.40 17.01 -18.33
C GLU A 24 -13.57 16.42 -19.10
N VAL A 25 -14.77 16.55 -18.52
CA VAL A 25 -16.03 16.25 -19.23
C VAL A 25 -16.29 17.35 -20.23
N VAL A 26 -16.55 16.95 -21.48
CA VAL A 26 -16.90 17.87 -22.56
C VAL A 26 -18.25 17.51 -23.16
N GLU A 27 -18.96 18.50 -23.70
CA GLU A 27 -20.23 18.29 -24.39
C GLU A 27 -20.06 18.35 -25.92
N GLY A 28 -20.86 17.55 -26.60
CA GLY A 28 -21.02 17.69 -28.06
C GLY A 28 -19.94 17.06 -28.94
N PHE A 29 -19.03 16.24 -28.38
CA PHE A 29 -18.07 15.50 -29.19
C PHE A 29 -18.52 14.05 -29.41
N ASP A 30 -18.43 13.61 -30.68
CA ASP A 30 -18.56 12.20 -31.04
C ASP A 30 -17.19 11.51 -30.86
N GLY A 31 -17.13 10.60 -29.93
CA GLY A 31 -15.97 9.74 -29.66
C GLY A 31 -16.33 8.28 -29.89
N GLU A 32 -15.32 7.43 -30.05
CA GLU A 32 -15.51 5.99 -30.10
C GLU A 32 -15.76 5.44 -28.71
N GLU A 33 -16.74 4.54 -28.57
CA GLU A 33 -16.98 3.78 -27.36
C GLU A 33 -16.06 2.55 -27.37
N ASP A 34 -15.07 2.54 -26.46
CA ASP A 34 -14.22 1.37 -26.21
C ASP A 34 -14.02 1.18 -24.71
N GLY A 35 -14.88 0.37 -24.12
CA GLY A 35 -14.83 0.03 -22.70
C GLY A 35 -15.62 0.98 -21.79
N ILE A 36 -15.18 1.07 -20.54
CA ILE A 36 -15.78 1.89 -19.49
C ILE A 36 -14.70 2.66 -18.73
N ILE A 37 -15.01 3.85 -18.23
CA ILE A 37 -14.14 4.57 -17.29
C ILE A 37 -14.62 4.35 -15.88
N VAL A 38 -13.72 3.92 -15.00
CA VAL A 38 -13.95 3.78 -13.57
C VAL A 38 -12.85 4.52 -12.79
N PRO A 39 -13.13 4.95 -11.55
CA PRO A 39 -12.08 5.47 -10.68
C PRO A 39 -10.97 4.45 -10.46
N LEU A 40 -9.74 4.91 -10.32
CA LEU A 40 -8.62 4.05 -9.96
C LEU A 40 -8.90 3.32 -8.63
N PHE A 41 -8.46 2.08 -8.55
CA PHE A 41 -8.59 1.27 -7.34
C PHE A 41 -7.76 1.84 -6.18
N ARG A 42 -8.16 1.49 -4.97
CA ARG A 42 -7.43 1.81 -3.74
C ARG A 42 -7.05 0.50 -3.08
N ASN A 43 -5.75 0.31 -2.86
CA ASN A 43 -5.24 -0.84 -2.12
C ASN A 43 -4.74 -0.36 -0.76
N CYS A 44 -5.47 -0.71 0.29
CA CYS A 44 -5.19 -0.25 1.65
C CYS A 44 -4.26 -1.20 2.43
N HIS A 45 -3.70 -2.22 1.79
CA HIS A 45 -2.79 -3.17 2.44
C HIS A 45 -1.79 -3.73 1.44
N THR A 46 -0.56 -3.22 1.49
CA THR A 46 0.56 -3.73 0.69
C THR A 46 1.83 -3.87 1.54
N HIS A 47 2.72 -4.72 1.06
CA HIS A 47 4.09 -4.92 1.54
C HIS A 47 5.01 -4.95 0.31
N LEU A 48 5.20 -3.81 -0.35
CA LEU A 48 5.92 -3.75 -1.62
C LEU A 48 7.38 -4.22 -1.52
N GLY A 49 7.98 -4.11 -0.33
CA GLY A 49 9.31 -4.64 -0.09
C GLY A 49 9.45 -6.15 -0.25
N ASP A 50 8.35 -6.88 -0.23
CA ASP A 50 8.32 -8.34 -0.32
C ASP A 50 8.00 -8.82 -1.75
N THR A 51 7.78 -7.93 -2.69
CA THR A 51 7.29 -8.29 -4.04
C THR A 51 8.15 -9.35 -4.72
N LEU A 52 9.46 -9.19 -4.72
CA LEU A 52 10.40 -10.15 -5.33
C LEU A 52 10.61 -11.40 -4.47
N ALA A 53 10.17 -11.40 -3.21
CA ALA A 53 10.21 -12.56 -2.34
C ALA A 53 9.16 -13.60 -2.73
N ARG A 54 8.04 -13.18 -3.28
CA ARG A 54 6.83 -13.99 -3.53
C ARG A 54 7.12 -15.35 -4.17
N ASP A 55 7.95 -15.37 -5.20
CA ASP A 55 8.23 -16.58 -5.97
C ASP A 55 9.37 -17.43 -5.35
N THR A 56 9.99 -16.96 -4.27
CA THR A 56 11.10 -17.62 -3.58
C THR A 56 10.72 -18.15 -2.19
N VAL A 57 9.47 -17.95 -1.78
CA VAL A 57 8.95 -18.43 -0.49
C VAL A 57 9.00 -19.97 -0.44
N PRO A 58 9.65 -20.57 0.58
CA PRO A 58 9.60 -22.01 0.79
C PRO A 58 8.16 -22.49 1.00
N LYS A 59 7.82 -23.62 0.41
CA LYS A 59 6.53 -24.26 0.64
C LYS A 59 6.42 -24.77 2.07
N ASP A 60 5.19 -24.86 2.58
CA ASP A 60 4.86 -25.46 3.88
C ASP A 60 5.41 -24.75 5.12
N LEU A 61 5.73 -23.46 5.05
CA LEU A 61 6.01 -22.66 6.22
C LEU A 61 4.72 -22.22 6.92
N SER A 62 4.68 -22.36 8.26
CA SER A 62 3.63 -21.69 9.03
C SER A 62 3.79 -20.17 8.93
N LEU A 63 2.70 -19.43 9.12
CA LEU A 63 2.74 -17.96 9.06
C LEU A 63 3.79 -17.38 10.01
N GLU A 64 3.92 -17.91 11.23
CA GLU A 64 4.93 -17.49 12.19
C GLU A 64 6.37 -17.69 11.69
N LYS A 65 6.66 -18.84 11.05
CA LYS A 65 7.97 -19.08 10.44
C LYS A 65 8.21 -18.24 9.19
N LEU A 66 7.15 -17.80 8.55
CA LEU A 66 7.24 -16.95 7.37
C LEU A 66 7.48 -15.48 7.74
N VAL A 67 6.62 -14.89 8.59
CA VAL A 67 6.60 -13.45 8.87
C VAL A 67 6.85 -13.08 10.34
N GLY A 68 7.01 -14.04 11.23
CA GLY A 68 7.37 -13.79 12.65
C GLY A 68 8.74 -13.11 12.79
N PRO A 69 9.14 -12.68 14.01
CA PRO A 69 10.34 -11.86 14.24
C PRO A 69 11.62 -12.42 13.62
N ASP A 70 11.83 -13.74 13.68
CA ASP A 70 12.97 -14.44 13.08
C ASP A 70 12.58 -15.22 11.81
N GLY A 71 11.47 -14.83 11.21
CA GLY A 71 10.87 -15.50 10.06
C GLY A 71 11.71 -15.40 8.79
N TRP A 72 11.34 -16.21 7.82
CA TRP A 72 11.99 -16.25 6.52
C TRP A 72 11.99 -14.88 5.81
N LYS A 73 10.87 -14.13 5.90
CA LYS A 73 10.72 -12.80 5.33
C LYS A 73 11.83 -11.85 5.77
N HIS A 74 12.10 -11.76 7.07
CA HIS A 74 13.13 -10.85 7.60
C HIS A 74 14.52 -11.22 7.10
N LYS A 75 14.85 -12.52 7.07
CA LYS A 75 16.13 -13.01 6.53
C LYS A 75 16.27 -12.77 5.03
N TRP A 76 15.15 -12.79 4.30
CA TRP A 76 15.14 -12.47 2.88
C TRP A 76 15.39 -10.96 2.66
N LEU A 77 14.70 -10.10 3.41
CA LEU A 77 14.84 -8.64 3.34
C LEU A 77 16.27 -8.17 3.68
N GLU A 78 16.96 -8.83 4.62
CA GLU A 78 18.35 -8.52 4.98
C GLU A 78 19.36 -8.81 3.83
N LYS A 79 19.03 -9.74 2.96
CA LYS A 79 19.94 -10.24 1.90
C LYS A 79 19.65 -9.66 0.51
N ASN A 80 18.53 -8.99 0.34
CA ASN A 80 18.06 -8.56 -0.97
C ASN A 80 17.85 -7.04 -1.01
N ASN A 81 17.90 -6.49 -2.22
CA ASN A 81 17.64 -5.08 -2.44
C ASN A 81 16.14 -4.80 -2.35
N ILE A 82 15.74 -4.09 -1.30
CA ILE A 82 14.34 -3.73 -1.05
C ILE A 82 13.83 -2.73 -2.09
N GLU A 83 14.68 -1.84 -2.58
CA GLU A 83 14.31 -0.85 -3.60
C GLU A 83 13.84 -1.53 -4.90
N ASP A 84 14.57 -2.54 -5.36
CA ASP A 84 14.18 -3.32 -6.54
C ASP A 84 12.83 -3.99 -6.35
N SER A 85 12.57 -4.51 -5.14
CA SER A 85 11.30 -5.13 -4.77
C SER A 85 10.16 -4.13 -4.78
N VAL A 86 10.36 -2.95 -4.22
CA VAL A 86 9.37 -1.85 -4.20
C VAL A 86 9.07 -1.40 -5.64
N VAL A 87 10.10 -1.18 -6.45
CA VAL A 87 9.94 -0.78 -7.87
C VAL A 87 9.16 -1.83 -8.66
N ALA A 88 9.44 -3.12 -8.45
CA ALA A 88 8.70 -4.20 -9.09
C ALA A 88 7.22 -4.18 -8.67
N GLY A 89 6.95 -4.07 -7.36
CA GLY A 89 5.59 -3.97 -6.82
C GLY A 89 4.82 -2.75 -7.32
N MET A 90 5.47 -1.58 -7.38
CA MET A 90 4.88 -0.36 -7.94
C MET A 90 4.42 -0.56 -9.40
N LYS A 91 5.24 -1.21 -10.23
CA LYS A 91 4.86 -1.53 -11.61
C LYS A 91 3.63 -2.44 -11.69
N GLU A 92 3.51 -3.41 -10.79
CA GLU A 92 2.34 -4.29 -10.73
C GLU A 92 1.08 -3.52 -10.31
N VAL A 93 1.18 -2.67 -9.30
CA VAL A 93 0.06 -1.84 -8.80
C VAL A 93 -0.45 -0.88 -9.87
N ILE A 94 0.45 -0.24 -10.61
CA ILE A 94 0.09 0.64 -11.75
C ILE A 94 -0.66 -0.16 -12.82
N ARG A 95 -0.14 -1.32 -13.21
CA ARG A 95 -0.75 -2.19 -14.22
C ARG A 95 -2.12 -2.72 -13.81
N SER A 96 -2.37 -2.86 -12.51
CA SER A 96 -3.69 -3.26 -11.97
C SER A 96 -4.69 -2.11 -11.87
N GLY A 97 -4.32 -0.88 -12.27
CA GLY A 97 -5.18 0.30 -12.18
C GLY A 97 -5.34 0.86 -10.76
N THR A 98 -4.40 0.57 -9.87
CA THR A 98 -4.42 1.10 -8.51
C THR A 98 -3.82 2.50 -8.48
N GLY A 99 -4.58 3.49 -8.00
CA GLY A 99 -4.18 4.90 -7.91
C GLY A 99 -3.82 5.37 -6.50
N LEU A 100 -4.24 4.63 -5.47
CA LEU A 100 -3.86 4.90 -4.09
C LEU A 100 -3.47 3.58 -3.43
N LEU A 101 -2.35 3.59 -2.71
CA LEU A 101 -1.93 2.45 -1.91
C LEU A 101 -1.43 2.86 -0.53
N LEU A 102 -1.65 1.98 0.44
CA LEU A 102 -1.06 2.03 1.76
C LEU A 102 -0.06 0.89 1.88
N ASP A 103 1.22 1.22 2.13
CA ASP A 103 2.29 0.24 2.28
C ASP A 103 2.79 0.18 3.73
N PHE A 104 2.75 -1.02 4.30
CA PHE A 104 3.37 -1.30 5.59
C PHE A 104 4.88 -1.40 5.41
N ARG A 105 5.60 -0.41 5.96
CA ARG A 105 7.03 -0.29 5.67
C ARG A 105 7.88 -0.54 6.89
N GLU A 106 8.59 -1.68 6.86
CA GLU A 106 9.61 -2.04 7.82
C GLU A 106 10.90 -1.25 7.59
N GLY A 107 11.83 -1.32 8.54
CA GLY A 107 13.17 -0.76 8.39
C GLY A 107 13.35 0.66 8.90
N GLY A 108 12.39 1.19 9.68
CA GLY A 108 12.52 2.51 10.28
C GLY A 108 12.60 3.63 9.25
N LYS A 109 13.40 4.65 9.53
CA LYS A 109 13.62 5.79 8.61
C LYS A 109 14.23 5.35 7.27
N GLU A 110 15.15 4.41 7.29
CA GLU A 110 15.78 3.88 6.06
C GLU A 110 14.75 3.17 5.17
N GLY A 111 13.83 2.41 5.76
CA GLY A 111 12.77 1.76 5.02
C GLY A 111 11.82 2.75 4.33
N LEU A 112 11.53 3.89 4.96
CA LEU A 112 10.74 4.97 4.34
C LEU A 112 11.50 5.66 3.21
N SER A 113 12.80 5.93 3.39
CA SER A 113 13.61 6.65 2.41
C SER A 113 13.78 5.90 1.07
N VAL A 114 13.50 4.61 1.02
CA VAL A 114 13.44 3.84 -0.25
C VAL A 114 12.47 4.49 -1.24
N PHE A 115 11.44 5.18 -0.76
CA PHE A 115 10.42 5.81 -1.61
C PHE A 115 10.78 7.23 -2.08
N ASP A 116 11.84 7.84 -1.55
CA ASP A 116 12.19 9.24 -1.83
C ASP A 116 12.52 9.48 -3.31
N ASN A 117 13.01 8.47 -4.01
CA ASN A 117 13.40 8.53 -5.42
C ASN A 117 12.48 7.71 -6.35
N ILE A 118 11.36 7.20 -5.84
CA ILE A 118 10.43 6.39 -6.64
C ILE A 118 9.26 7.25 -7.08
N GLU A 119 9.14 7.46 -8.39
CA GLU A 119 7.99 8.13 -8.97
C GLU A 119 6.80 7.18 -9.09
N TYR A 120 5.65 7.62 -8.61
CA TYR A 120 4.38 6.94 -8.73
C TYR A 120 3.29 7.92 -9.18
N PRO A 121 2.53 7.61 -10.23
CA PRO A 121 1.52 8.53 -10.77
C PRO A 121 0.27 8.70 -9.89
N GLY A 122 0.20 7.96 -8.79
CA GLY A 122 -0.88 7.99 -7.80
C GLY A 122 -0.43 8.52 -6.45
N THR A 123 -1.12 8.05 -5.40
CA THR A 123 -0.83 8.39 -4.01
C THR A 123 -0.29 7.19 -3.26
N VAL A 124 0.86 7.34 -2.62
CA VAL A 124 1.43 6.35 -1.68
C VAL A 124 1.32 6.88 -0.26
N ILE A 125 0.77 6.07 0.63
CA ILE A 125 0.73 6.33 2.06
C ILE A 125 1.59 5.25 2.73
N LEU A 126 2.72 5.66 3.29
CA LEU A 126 3.62 4.76 4.00
C LEU A 126 3.21 4.67 5.47
N LEU A 127 2.98 3.45 5.94
CA LEU A 127 2.73 3.13 7.34
C LEU A 127 4.05 2.65 7.94
N GLY A 128 4.80 3.57 8.53
CA GLY A 128 6.14 3.32 9.02
C GLY A 128 6.16 2.47 10.28
N ARG A 129 7.11 1.53 10.33
CA ARG A 129 7.39 0.70 11.49
C ARG A 129 8.78 1.04 12.01
N PRO A 130 8.92 1.51 13.28
CA PRO A 130 10.22 1.83 13.83
C PRO A 130 11.08 0.57 13.97
N LYS A 131 12.38 0.73 13.87
CA LYS A 131 13.33 -0.24 14.38
C LYS A 131 13.36 -0.16 15.92
N ASN A 132 13.88 -1.20 16.58
CA ASN A 132 13.98 -1.23 18.04
C ASN A 132 14.65 0.03 18.59
N GLY A 133 13.97 0.72 19.50
CA GLY A 133 14.46 1.94 20.14
C GLY A 133 14.33 3.23 19.32
N GLU A 134 13.79 3.17 18.11
CA GLU A 134 13.51 4.36 17.32
C GLU A 134 12.13 4.95 17.63
N GLU A 135 11.99 6.26 17.45
CA GLU A 135 10.69 6.89 17.37
C GLU A 135 9.97 6.51 16.07
N LEU A 136 8.64 6.74 16.03
CA LEU A 136 7.85 6.52 14.83
C LEU A 136 8.45 7.28 13.64
N PRO A 137 8.94 6.55 12.60
CA PRO A 137 9.44 7.18 11.39
C PRO A 137 8.27 7.75 10.57
N GLY A 138 8.34 9.02 10.21
CA GLY A 138 7.25 9.70 9.51
C GLY A 138 6.04 10.01 10.40
N LYS A 139 4.85 10.11 9.81
CA LYS A 139 3.61 10.46 10.54
C LYS A 139 2.64 9.30 10.73
N ASN A 140 2.67 8.28 9.86
CA ASN A 140 1.72 7.16 9.90
C ASN A 140 2.38 5.93 10.51
N ALA A 141 1.64 5.16 11.30
CA ALA A 141 2.12 3.96 11.97
C ALA A 141 1.60 2.67 11.33
N GLY A 142 2.51 1.72 11.09
CA GLY A 142 2.20 0.34 10.76
C GLY A 142 2.44 -0.56 11.96
N ILE A 143 1.40 -1.23 12.45
CA ILE A 143 1.43 -2.10 13.62
C ILE A 143 1.26 -3.55 13.17
N SER A 144 2.17 -4.42 13.59
CA SER A 144 2.21 -5.82 13.13
C SER A 144 1.22 -6.73 13.84
N SER A 145 0.91 -6.45 15.09
CA SER A 145 -0.09 -7.19 15.86
C SER A 145 -0.41 -6.43 17.15
N LEU A 146 -1.50 -6.81 17.81
CA LEU A 146 -1.87 -6.30 19.13
C LEU A 146 -1.22 -7.06 20.30
N LYS A 147 -0.36 -8.04 20.03
CA LYS A 147 0.28 -8.87 21.09
C LYS A 147 1.05 -8.03 22.11
N ASP A 148 1.62 -6.90 21.71
CA ASP A 148 2.19 -5.91 22.63
C ASP A 148 1.33 -4.65 22.61
N VAL A 149 0.33 -4.63 23.48
CA VAL A 149 -0.65 -3.52 23.57
C VAL A 149 0.01 -2.20 23.90
N SER A 150 1.06 -2.19 24.75
CA SER A 150 1.72 -0.95 25.16
C SER A 150 2.46 -0.29 23.99
N ILE A 151 3.25 -1.04 23.25
CA ILE A 151 3.97 -0.56 22.06
C ILE A 151 2.97 -0.11 20.99
N SER A 152 1.90 -0.87 20.78
CA SER A 152 0.86 -0.54 19.80
C SER A 152 0.14 0.75 20.15
N ALA A 153 -0.19 0.96 21.43
CA ALA A 153 -0.82 2.18 21.93
C ALA A 153 0.10 3.40 21.80
N ASP A 154 1.39 3.26 22.08
CA ASP A 154 2.38 4.32 21.96
C ASP A 154 2.56 4.75 20.50
N LEU A 155 2.65 3.80 19.56
CA LEU A 155 2.74 4.07 18.13
C LEU A 155 1.46 4.76 17.60
N ALA A 156 0.29 4.27 18.01
CA ALA A 156 -0.98 4.88 17.63
C ALA A 156 -1.09 6.32 18.17
N THR A 157 -0.66 6.54 19.41
CA THR A 157 -0.63 7.88 20.02
C THR A 157 0.35 8.81 19.31
N ALA A 158 1.53 8.32 18.97
CA ALA A 158 2.53 9.09 18.22
C ALA A 158 2.02 9.48 16.83
N ALA A 159 1.37 8.56 16.11
CA ALA A 159 0.77 8.83 14.81
C ALA A 159 -0.36 9.88 14.93
N ARG A 160 -1.25 9.75 15.91
CA ARG A 160 -2.32 10.72 16.15
C ARG A 160 -1.78 12.13 16.43
N LYS A 161 -0.76 12.27 17.26
CA LYS A 161 -0.11 13.57 17.56
C LYS A 161 0.45 14.23 16.29
N LYS A 162 0.87 13.43 15.31
CA LYS A 162 1.37 13.90 14.01
C LYS A 162 0.27 14.08 12.95
N GLY A 163 -1.00 13.86 13.30
CA GLY A 163 -2.14 13.88 12.34
C GLY A 163 -2.05 12.76 11.30
N GLY A 164 -1.44 11.64 11.66
CA GLY A 164 -1.22 10.50 10.79
C GLY A 164 -2.28 9.41 10.91
N LEU A 165 -2.15 8.41 10.05
CA LEU A 165 -2.96 7.19 10.03
C LEU A 165 -2.30 6.07 10.83
N VAL A 166 -3.13 5.11 11.27
CA VAL A 166 -2.66 3.88 11.90
C VAL A 166 -3.23 2.71 11.12
N GLY A 167 -2.36 1.86 10.61
CA GLY A 167 -2.71 0.55 10.03
C GLY A 167 -2.27 -0.54 10.98
N ILE A 168 -3.08 -1.60 11.12
CA ILE A 168 -2.80 -2.69 12.04
C ILE A 168 -3.14 -4.05 11.42
N HIS A 169 -2.28 -5.04 11.63
CA HIS A 169 -2.59 -6.44 11.38
C HIS A 169 -3.29 -7.01 12.62
N HIS A 170 -4.43 -7.61 12.42
CA HIS A 170 -5.25 -8.16 13.52
C HIS A 170 -5.77 -9.54 13.16
N SER A 171 -5.68 -10.47 14.10
CA SER A 171 -6.20 -11.84 13.98
C SER A 171 -5.73 -12.61 12.75
N GLU A 172 -4.45 -12.48 12.39
CA GLU A 172 -3.90 -13.16 11.20
C GLU A 172 -3.81 -14.69 11.36
N ASN A 173 -3.58 -15.18 12.58
CA ASN A 173 -3.45 -16.61 12.88
C ASN A 173 -4.56 -17.12 13.78
N GLU A 174 -4.69 -16.49 14.92
CA GLU A 174 -5.64 -16.85 15.97
C GLU A 174 -6.48 -15.62 16.29
N ARG A 175 -7.66 -15.85 16.86
CA ARG A 175 -8.49 -14.76 17.32
C ARG A 175 -7.71 -13.98 18.39
N GLU A 176 -7.46 -12.73 18.12
CA GLU A 176 -6.95 -11.77 19.09
C GLU A 176 -8.15 -11.12 19.78
N ASP A 177 -8.44 -11.51 21.02
CA ASP A 177 -9.48 -10.83 21.80
C ASP A 177 -8.88 -9.51 22.30
N ILE A 178 -9.59 -8.43 22.01
CA ILE A 178 -9.28 -7.09 22.52
C ILE A 178 -10.22 -6.89 23.71
N ASP A 179 -9.68 -7.01 24.93
CA ASP A 179 -10.36 -6.67 26.16
C ASP A 179 -10.44 -5.13 26.36
#